data_d27c2d250afb729ff453f89d1ffb61a5
#
_entry.id   d27c2d250afb729ff453f89d1ffb61a5
#
_cell.length_a   1.000
_cell.length_b   1.000
_cell.length_c   1.000
_cell.angle_alpha   90.00
_cell.angle_beta   90.00
_cell.angle_gamma   90.00
#
_symmetry.space_group_name_H-M   'P 1'
#
loop_
_entity.id
_entity.type
_entity.pdbx_description
1 polymer ?
#
loop_
_entity_poly.entity_id
_entity_poly.type
_entity_poly.pdbx_seq_one_letter_code
_entity_poly.pdbx_strand_id
1 'polypeptide(L)'
;MSFDASQVPLAVDVQGVSKCYQMYADPKDRLKQFFMPRLHHYVPWLGRAQYYQEFWSLREVSLSLKRGEVMGIVGVNGAGKSSLLQLICGVLGSTQGQVKVKGRVAALLELGAGFNPEFTGRENINLNATLLGLTREEIAQKTPDIIAFSGIEAFIDQPVKTYSSGMYVRLAFAIATSVEPDILVIDEALSVGDGGFARKSFDRIMELKAKGVTILFCSHNIYQVEALCQSAIWLHQGRVQASGPARAVCQAYNEFLDDANASQSPASAQFEGQSSSEAGLQRIMSEWDQTHESNELHESHENHETLDPTQAVLAKDARTQGPNASKGMARIERVSFKINGQAVEKTSAPLALVSEQSDLEVSVQFMSSLDVPTPNVAVIFTDKAGRNVSSCSNFYDHVALRRDPMGQTHVSVRFPKVALLRGRYGISVFLLCERAIHIYDSANVAEMDLSQLGLELGVVALNRHWSV
;
A
#
# COMPACT_ATOMS: atom_id res chain seq x y z
N MET A 1 -31.39 33.89 9.15
CA MET A 1 -31.56 32.44 8.88
C MET A 1 -30.25 31.77 9.26
N SER A 2 -30.21 31.19 10.46
CA SER A 2 -29.04 30.44 10.92
C SER A 2 -29.02 29.12 10.15
N PHE A 3 -27.99 28.93 9.36
CA PHE A 3 -27.67 27.64 8.73
C PHE A 3 -27.28 26.68 9.86
N ASP A 4 -28.15 25.72 10.14
CA ASP A 4 -27.89 24.61 11.06
C ASP A 4 -26.81 23.73 10.45
N ALA A 5 -25.55 23.80 10.96
CA ALA A 5 -24.38 23.10 10.48
C ALA A 5 -24.42 21.57 10.76
N SER A 6 -25.55 21.03 11.22
CA SER A 6 -25.65 19.66 11.78
C SER A 6 -26.11 18.58 10.80
N GLN A 7 -26.36 18.85 9.51
CA GLN A 7 -26.86 17.82 8.58
C GLN A 7 -26.19 17.84 7.21
N VAL A 8 -24.86 17.61 7.14
CA VAL A 8 -24.25 17.21 5.86
C VAL A 8 -24.82 15.83 5.50
N PRO A 9 -25.48 15.67 4.33
CA PRO A 9 -26.13 14.41 3.98
C PRO A 9 -25.09 13.30 3.84
N LEU A 10 -25.45 12.10 4.32
CA LEU A 10 -24.59 10.92 4.16
C LEU A 10 -24.56 10.48 2.69
N ALA A 11 -23.37 10.20 2.19
CA ALA A 11 -23.13 9.58 0.89
C ALA A 11 -23.19 8.04 1.02
N VAL A 12 -22.58 7.49 2.09
CA VAL A 12 -22.59 6.06 2.40
C VAL A 12 -23.01 5.87 3.84
N ASP A 13 -23.95 4.93 4.09
CA ASP A 13 -24.41 4.53 5.40
C ASP A 13 -24.48 3.00 5.48
N VAL A 14 -23.59 2.40 6.28
CA VAL A 14 -23.48 0.97 6.51
C VAL A 14 -23.89 0.68 7.95
N GLN A 15 -24.91 -0.16 8.13
CA GLN A 15 -25.52 -0.43 9.43
C GLN A 15 -25.49 -1.93 9.74
N GLY A 16 -24.66 -2.35 10.72
CA GLY A 16 -24.59 -3.70 11.24
C GLY A 16 -24.33 -4.77 10.18
N VAL A 17 -23.54 -4.44 9.17
CA VAL A 17 -23.36 -5.32 8.01
C VAL A 17 -22.46 -6.50 8.35
N SER A 18 -22.96 -7.70 8.02
CA SER A 18 -22.20 -8.94 8.12
C SER A 18 -22.21 -9.67 6.78
N LYS A 19 -21.08 -10.30 6.45
CA LYS A 19 -20.96 -11.13 5.26
C LYS A 19 -20.38 -12.50 5.60
N CYS A 20 -21.17 -13.53 5.32
CA CYS A 20 -20.79 -14.92 5.49
C CYS A 20 -20.71 -15.63 4.14
N TYR A 21 -19.66 -16.40 3.95
CA TYR A 21 -19.50 -17.34 2.84
C TYR A 21 -19.67 -18.76 3.33
N GLN A 22 -20.44 -19.56 2.59
CA GLN A 22 -20.60 -20.99 2.86
C GLN A 22 -19.52 -21.75 2.06
N MET A 23 -18.58 -22.34 2.76
CA MET A 23 -17.50 -23.13 2.16
C MET A 23 -17.84 -24.61 2.24
N TYR A 24 -17.90 -25.27 1.09
CA TYR A 24 -18.17 -26.71 0.98
C TYR A 24 -16.87 -27.45 0.74
N ALA A 25 -16.59 -28.49 1.54
CA ALA A 25 -15.38 -29.30 1.37
C ALA A 25 -15.44 -30.17 0.09
N ASP A 26 -16.64 -30.61 -0.29
CA ASP A 26 -16.90 -31.41 -1.50
C ASP A 26 -18.07 -30.80 -2.28
N PRO A 27 -18.03 -30.71 -3.63
CA PRO A 27 -19.17 -30.28 -4.45
C PRO A 27 -20.47 -31.06 -4.16
N LYS A 28 -20.39 -32.33 -3.75
CA LYS A 28 -21.53 -33.15 -3.33
C LYS A 28 -22.21 -32.64 -2.07
N ASP A 29 -21.48 -31.96 -1.19
CA ASP A 29 -22.04 -31.42 0.06
C ASP A 29 -22.98 -30.25 -0.22
N ARG A 30 -22.76 -29.52 -1.30
CA ARG A 30 -23.67 -28.47 -1.78
C ARG A 30 -25.02 -29.08 -2.19
N LEU A 31 -25.02 -30.24 -2.86
CA LEU A 31 -26.24 -30.95 -3.21
C LEU A 31 -26.93 -31.51 -1.96
N LYS A 32 -26.15 -32.10 -1.03
CA LYS A 32 -26.70 -32.59 0.25
C LYS A 32 -27.35 -31.45 1.03
N GLN A 33 -26.70 -30.28 1.12
CA GLN A 33 -27.25 -29.10 1.80
C GLN A 33 -28.54 -28.60 1.14
N PHE A 34 -28.70 -28.78 -0.17
CA PHE A 34 -29.92 -28.37 -0.89
C PHE A 34 -31.10 -29.34 -0.62
N PHE A 35 -30.86 -30.66 -0.58
CA PHE A 35 -31.93 -31.67 -0.47
C PHE A 35 -32.21 -32.07 0.97
N MET A 36 -31.20 -32.25 1.82
CA MET A 36 -31.36 -32.77 3.17
C MET A 36 -32.23 -31.91 4.10
N PRO A 37 -32.15 -30.59 4.12
CA PRO A 37 -33.04 -29.78 4.95
C PRO A 37 -34.52 -29.89 4.55
N ARG A 38 -34.80 -30.13 3.26
CA ARG A 38 -36.18 -30.36 2.78
C ARG A 38 -36.70 -31.73 3.15
N LEU A 39 -35.81 -32.74 3.09
CA LEU A 39 -36.15 -34.11 3.49
C LEU A 39 -36.37 -34.21 5.00
N HIS A 40 -35.65 -33.45 5.82
CA HIS A 40 -35.82 -33.38 7.25
C HIS A 40 -37.23 -32.90 7.67
N HIS A 41 -37.91 -32.10 6.84
CA HIS A 41 -39.31 -31.71 7.06
C HIS A 41 -40.25 -32.92 7.06
N TYR A 42 -39.92 -33.99 6.30
CA TYR A 42 -40.72 -35.23 6.22
C TYR A 42 -40.19 -36.33 7.13
N VAL A 43 -38.92 -36.25 7.58
CA VAL A 43 -38.26 -37.30 8.38
C VAL A 43 -37.52 -36.64 9.54
N PRO A 44 -38.22 -36.26 10.65
CA PRO A 44 -37.68 -35.48 11.74
C PRO A 44 -36.51 -36.11 12.53
N TRP A 45 -36.34 -37.42 12.44
CA TRP A 45 -35.27 -38.17 13.10
C TRP A 45 -33.90 -38.03 12.37
N LEU A 46 -33.88 -37.61 11.13
CA LEU A 46 -32.63 -37.28 10.44
C LEU A 46 -32.10 -35.99 11.06
N GLY A 47 -31.00 -36.05 11.83
CA GLY A 47 -30.39 -34.91 12.47
C GLY A 47 -30.08 -33.77 11.45
N ARG A 48 -30.21 -32.51 11.87
CA ARG A 48 -29.82 -31.34 11.04
C ARG A 48 -28.31 -31.34 10.89
N ALA A 49 -27.78 -32.02 9.87
CA ALA A 49 -26.38 -31.94 9.52
C ALA A 49 -26.14 -30.71 8.67
N GLN A 50 -25.17 -29.89 9.07
CA GLN A 50 -24.65 -28.75 8.31
C GLN A 50 -23.46 -29.22 7.47
N TYR A 51 -23.58 -29.15 6.17
CA TYR A 51 -22.58 -29.66 5.21
C TYR A 51 -21.65 -28.57 4.68
N TYR A 52 -21.55 -27.39 5.34
CA TYR A 52 -20.68 -26.30 4.99
C TYR A 52 -20.06 -25.70 6.25
N GLN A 53 -18.89 -25.07 6.06
CA GLN A 53 -18.27 -24.22 7.04
C GLN A 53 -18.61 -22.77 6.75
N GLU A 54 -18.91 -22.01 7.80
CA GLU A 54 -19.17 -20.58 7.68
C GLU A 54 -17.86 -19.81 7.80
N PHE A 55 -17.53 -19.04 6.76
CA PHE A 55 -16.45 -18.08 6.78
C PHE A 55 -17.04 -16.65 6.80
N TRP A 56 -16.89 -16.00 7.93
CA TRP A 56 -17.37 -14.63 8.13
C TRP A 56 -16.29 -13.63 7.74
N SER A 57 -16.40 -13.03 6.56
CA SER A 57 -15.46 -12.00 6.11
C SER A 57 -15.73 -10.65 6.77
N LEU A 58 -16.99 -10.37 7.17
CA LEU A 58 -17.38 -9.18 7.92
C LEU A 58 -18.39 -9.57 9.00
N ARG A 59 -18.32 -8.90 10.16
CA ARG A 59 -19.21 -9.09 11.31
C ARG A 59 -19.60 -7.75 11.89
N GLU A 60 -20.88 -7.40 11.81
CA GLU A 60 -21.52 -6.23 12.45
C GLU A 60 -20.80 -4.90 12.16
N VAL A 61 -20.31 -4.72 10.94
CA VAL A 61 -19.61 -3.50 10.53
C VAL A 61 -20.62 -2.37 10.36
N SER A 62 -20.33 -1.23 11.00
CA SER A 62 -21.10 0.01 10.83
C SER A 62 -20.15 1.17 10.56
N LEU A 63 -20.47 1.99 9.57
CA LEU A 63 -19.78 3.23 9.25
C LEU A 63 -20.72 4.20 8.53
N SER A 64 -20.43 5.48 8.65
CA SER A 64 -21.13 6.53 7.92
C SER A 64 -20.13 7.50 7.29
N LEU A 65 -20.32 7.82 6.01
CA LEU A 65 -19.47 8.71 5.25
C LEU A 65 -20.30 9.88 4.72
N LYS A 66 -19.89 11.09 5.07
CA LYS A 66 -20.55 12.32 4.65
C LYS A 66 -20.17 12.68 3.22
N ARG A 67 -21.01 13.43 2.52
CA ARG A 67 -20.69 13.95 1.19
C ARG A 67 -19.44 14.84 1.24
N GLY A 68 -18.51 14.62 0.29
CA GLY A 68 -17.25 15.34 0.20
C GLY A 68 -16.18 14.92 1.22
N GLU A 69 -16.46 13.96 2.08
CA GLU A 69 -15.50 13.41 3.03
C GLU A 69 -14.60 12.37 2.36
N VAL A 70 -13.34 12.28 2.79
CA VAL A 70 -12.40 11.23 2.41
C VAL A 70 -12.13 10.35 3.62
N MET A 71 -12.53 9.08 3.55
CA MET A 71 -12.34 8.10 4.60
C MET A 71 -11.36 7.02 4.20
N GLY A 72 -10.39 6.76 5.06
CA GLY A 72 -9.42 5.67 4.92
C GLY A 72 -9.93 4.35 5.48
N ILE A 73 -9.53 3.24 4.86
CA ILE A 73 -9.76 1.88 5.39
C ILE A 73 -8.40 1.22 5.53
N VAL A 74 -8.00 0.91 6.77
CA VAL A 74 -6.75 0.23 7.09
C VAL A 74 -7.00 -1.14 7.70
N GLY A 75 -6.03 -2.05 7.62
CA GLY A 75 -6.09 -3.39 8.17
C GLY A 75 -5.20 -4.36 7.40
N VAL A 76 -4.81 -5.46 8.04
CA VAL A 76 -3.99 -6.53 7.44
C VAL A 76 -4.70 -7.22 6.28
N ASN A 77 -3.97 -8.00 5.49
CA ASN A 77 -4.56 -8.83 4.45
C ASN A 77 -5.56 -9.83 5.08
N GLY A 78 -6.70 -10.03 4.42
CA GLY A 78 -7.78 -10.86 4.97
C GLY A 78 -8.66 -10.19 6.04
N ALA A 79 -8.43 -8.92 6.41
CA ALA A 79 -9.24 -8.21 7.40
C ALA A 79 -10.70 -7.94 6.96
N GLY A 80 -11.03 -8.12 5.67
CA GLY A 80 -12.36 -7.88 5.11
C GLY A 80 -12.50 -6.59 4.30
N LYS A 81 -11.42 -5.84 4.05
CA LYS A 81 -11.42 -4.55 3.34
C LYS A 81 -12.11 -4.64 1.98
N SER A 82 -11.67 -5.53 1.10
CA SER A 82 -12.24 -5.68 -0.25
C SER A 82 -13.71 -6.15 -0.21
N SER A 83 -14.09 -7.00 0.74
CA SER A 83 -15.49 -7.39 0.92
C SER A 83 -16.37 -6.21 1.32
N LEU A 84 -15.88 -5.32 2.20
CA LEU A 84 -16.61 -4.11 2.57
C LEU A 84 -16.76 -3.16 1.38
N LEU A 85 -15.71 -2.94 0.62
CA LEU A 85 -15.75 -2.09 -0.57
C LEU A 85 -16.70 -2.65 -1.63
N GLN A 86 -16.67 -3.96 -1.91
CA GLN A 86 -17.60 -4.61 -2.85
C GLN A 86 -19.06 -4.51 -2.41
N LEU A 87 -19.35 -4.56 -1.09
CA LEU A 87 -20.69 -4.33 -0.54
C LEU A 87 -21.15 -2.89 -0.77
N ILE A 88 -20.28 -1.91 -0.56
CA ILE A 88 -20.57 -0.48 -0.78
C ILE A 88 -20.78 -0.19 -2.27
N CYS A 89 -20.01 -0.84 -3.16
CA CYS A 89 -20.17 -0.72 -4.60
C CYS A 89 -21.42 -1.46 -5.14
N GLY A 90 -22.11 -2.24 -4.32
CA GLY A 90 -23.28 -3.01 -4.73
C GLY A 90 -22.97 -4.26 -5.56
N VAL A 91 -21.70 -4.62 -5.73
CA VAL A 91 -21.24 -5.84 -6.41
C VAL A 91 -21.56 -7.07 -5.57
N LEU A 92 -21.52 -6.93 -4.24
CA LEU A 92 -21.76 -8.00 -3.30
C LEU A 92 -22.98 -7.70 -2.43
N GLY A 93 -23.85 -8.69 -2.17
CA GLY A 93 -24.95 -8.57 -1.22
C GLY A 93 -24.52 -8.90 0.21
N SER A 94 -25.01 -8.15 1.20
CA SER A 94 -24.81 -8.46 2.62
C SER A 94 -25.58 -9.71 3.04
N THR A 95 -25.05 -10.47 4.02
CA THR A 95 -25.79 -11.56 4.66
C THR A 95 -26.75 -11.02 5.72
N GLN A 96 -26.31 -9.98 6.45
CA GLN A 96 -27.10 -9.28 7.46
C GLN A 96 -26.78 -7.78 7.40
N GLY A 97 -27.67 -6.96 7.94
CA GLY A 97 -27.51 -5.51 7.97
C GLY A 97 -27.90 -4.84 6.66
N GLN A 98 -27.62 -3.55 6.54
CA GLN A 98 -28.03 -2.73 5.41
C GLN A 98 -26.92 -1.78 4.97
N VAL A 99 -26.73 -1.64 3.63
CA VAL A 99 -25.89 -0.63 3.00
C VAL A 99 -26.77 0.33 2.21
N LYS A 100 -26.63 1.63 2.47
CA LYS A 100 -27.30 2.69 1.72
C LYS A 100 -26.24 3.58 1.08
N VAL A 101 -26.30 3.71 -0.22
CA VAL A 101 -25.39 4.55 -1.02
C VAL A 101 -26.23 5.55 -1.80
N LYS A 102 -25.84 6.83 -1.77
CA LYS A 102 -26.55 7.91 -2.47
C LYS A 102 -25.61 8.62 -3.43
N GLY A 103 -25.83 8.44 -4.69
CA GLY A 103 -25.04 9.02 -5.79
C GLY A 103 -24.42 7.98 -6.70
N ARG A 104 -23.72 8.47 -7.72
CA ARG A 104 -23.00 7.65 -8.70
C ARG A 104 -21.68 7.17 -8.09
N VAL A 105 -21.47 5.84 -8.07
CA VAL A 105 -20.24 5.23 -7.57
C VAL A 105 -19.33 4.87 -8.73
N ALA A 106 -18.09 5.31 -8.69
CA ALA A 106 -17.00 4.76 -9.51
C ALA A 106 -16.04 3.99 -8.61
N ALA A 107 -15.76 2.74 -8.96
CA ALA A 107 -14.90 1.87 -8.18
C ALA A 107 -13.63 1.51 -8.97
N LEU A 108 -12.48 1.67 -8.32
CA LEU A 108 -11.18 1.24 -8.82
C LEU A 108 -10.77 -0.13 -8.22
N LEU A 109 -11.76 -0.91 -7.72
CA LEU A 109 -11.54 -2.21 -7.06
C LEU A 109 -11.03 -3.29 -8.01
N GLU A 110 -11.59 -3.31 -9.19
CA GLU A 110 -11.27 -4.27 -10.26
C GLU A 110 -11.11 -3.45 -11.55
N LEU A 111 -9.97 -2.74 -11.65
CA LEU A 111 -9.70 -1.89 -12.80
C LEU A 111 -9.90 -2.65 -14.11
N GLY A 112 -10.91 -2.24 -14.86
CA GLY A 112 -11.27 -2.87 -16.14
C GLY A 112 -12.19 -4.09 -16.07
N ALA A 113 -12.78 -4.44 -14.93
CA ALA A 113 -13.72 -5.58 -14.80
C ALA A 113 -14.91 -5.52 -15.79
N GLY A 114 -15.23 -4.34 -16.31
CA GLY A 114 -16.26 -4.15 -17.35
C GLY A 114 -15.74 -4.12 -18.78
N PHE A 115 -14.44 -4.36 -19.02
CA PHE A 115 -13.90 -4.31 -20.38
C PHE A 115 -14.23 -5.57 -21.16
N ASN A 116 -14.63 -5.38 -22.42
CA ASN A 116 -14.70 -6.47 -23.37
C ASN A 116 -13.32 -6.60 -24.07
N PRO A 117 -12.62 -7.74 -23.91
CA PRO A 117 -11.29 -7.94 -24.50
C PRO A 117 -11.25 -7.81 -26.04
N GLU A 118 -12.35 -8.12 -26.71
CA GLU A 118 -12.45 -8.05 -28.18
C GLU A 118 -12.71 -6.63 -28.70
N PHE A 119 -13.14 -5.71 -27.84
CA PHE A 119 -13.40 -4.32 -28.20
C PHE A 119 -12.11 -3.50 -28.15
N THR A 120 -12.06 -2.47 -28.96
CA THR A 120 -11.01 -1.45 -28.94
C THR A 120 -11.05 -0.65 -27.64
N GLY A 121 -9.97 0.07 -27.31
CA GLY A 121 -9.97 0.98 -26.17
C GLY A 121 -11.09 2.02 -26.24
N ARG A 122 -11.34 2.58 -27.44
CA ARG A 122 -12.40 3.55 -27.68
C ARG A 122 -13.79 2.97 -27.45
N GLU A 123 -14.06 1.76 -27.92
CA GLU A 123 -15.33 1.07 -27.68
C GLU A 123 -15.51 0.74 -26.19
N ASN A 124 -14.44 0.36 -25.48
CA ASN A 124 -14.47 0.14 -24.04
C ASN A 124 -14.70 1.43 -23.25
N ILE A 125 -14.19 2.60 -23.71
CA ILE A 125 -14.57 3.90 -23.14
C ILE A 125 -16.09 4.09 -23.23
N ASN A 126 -16.67 3.92 -24.42
CA ASN A 126 -18.12 4.07 -24.62
C ASN A 126 -18.93 3.11 -23.74
N LEU A 127 -18.53 1.83 -23.71
CA LEU A 127 -19.21 0.79 -22.92
C LEU A 127 -19.20 1.15 -21.43
N ASN A 128 -18.02 1.41 -20.87
CA ASN A 128 -17.88 1.64 -19.43
C ASN A 128 -18.45 2.98 -18.99
N ALA A 129 -18.28 4.05 -19.76
CA ALA A 129 -18.90 5.34 -19.46
C ALA A 129 -20.43 5.26 -19.49
N THR A 130 -21.01 4.45 -20.40
CA THR A 130 -22.44 4.17 -20.41
C THR A 130 -22.89 3.40 -19.18
N LEU A 131 -22.14 2.37 -18.76
CA LEU A 131 -22.42 1.62 -17.53
C LEU A 131 -22.34 2.50 -16.28
N LEU A 132 -21.47 3.50 -16.29
CA LEU A 132 -21.34 4.51 -15.22
C LEU A 132 -22.41 5.62 -15.34
N GLY A 133 -23.33 5.53 -16.31
CA GLY A 133 -24.52 6.38 -16.44
C GLY A 133 -24.29 7.69 -17.16
N LEU A 134 -23.27 7.82 -18.02
CA LEU A 134 -23.10 8.99 -18.89
C LEU A 134 -23.99 8.89 -20.13
N THR A 135 -24.46 10.03 -20.60
CA THR A 135 -25.13 10.17 -21.88
C THR A 135 -24.13 10.08 -23.06
N ARG A 136 -24.60 9.84 -24.25
CA ARG A 136 -23.76 9.77 -25.46
C ARG A 136 -23.01 11.08 -25.72
N GLU A 137 -23.65 12.21 -25.45
CA GLU A 137 -23.09 13.55 -25.61
C GLU A 137 -21.95 13.78 -24.61
N GLU A 138 -22.15 13.42 -23.32
CA GLU A 138 -21.12 13.50 -22.29
C GLU A 138 -19.91 12.61 -22.61
N ILE A 139 -20.17 11.38 -23.11
CA ILE A 139 -19.12 10.46 -23.52
C ILE A 139 -18.29 11.05 -24.67
N ALA A 140 -18.96 11.58 -25.69
CA ALA A 140 -18.27 12.19 -26.83
C ALA A 140 -17.38 13.37 -26.40
N GLN A 141 -17.85 14.20 -25.47
CA GLN A 141 -17.08 15.33 -24.93
C GLN A 141 -15.88 14.89 -24.09
N LYS A 142 -16.04 13.84 -23.26
CA LYS A 142 -15.00 13.38 -22.33
C LYS A 142 -13.98 12.42 -22.97
N THR A 143 -14.32 11.76 -24.07
CA THR A 143 -13.47 10.75 -24.73
C THR A 143 -12.08 11.28 -25.09
N PRO A 144 -11.89 12.49 -25.67
CA PRO A 144 -10.56 13.03 -25.96
C PRO A 144 -9.69 13.17 -24.68
N ASP A 145 -10.29 13.67 -23.61
CA ASP A 145 -9.57 13.87 -22.32
C ASP A 145 -9.21 12.53 -21.67
N ILE A 146 -10.09 11.52 -21.75
CA ILE A 146 -9.82 10.16 -21.27
C ILE A 146 -8.62 9.56 -22.00
N ILE A 147 -8.59 9.69 -23.34
CA ILE A 147 -7.50 9.17 -24.17
C ILE A 147 -6.19 9.87 -23.80
N ALA A 148 -6.18 11.21 -23.78
CA ALA A 148 -5.00 12.00 -23.45
C ALA A 148 -4.48 11.74 -22.01
N PHE A 149 -5.41 11.52 -21.06
CA PHE A 149 -5.03 11.17 -19.70
C PHE A 149 -4.37 9.81 -19.62
N SER A 150 -4.91 8.81 -20.33
CA SER A 150 -4.42 7.42 -20.31
C SER A 150 -3.01 7.28 -20.91
N GLY A 151 -2.64 8.16 -21.87
CA GLY A 151 -1.33 8.13 -22.54
C GLY A 151 -1.17 6.90 -23.45
N ILE A 152 -2.27 6.40 -24.04
CA ILE A 152 -2.28 5.23 -24.95
C ILE A 152 -2.88 5.56 -26.32
N GLU A 153 -2.78 6.82 -26.76
CA GLU A 153 -3.38 7.32 -28.01
C GLU A 153 -3.04 6.43 -29.22
N ALA A 154 -1.79 5.99 -29.31
CA ALA A 154 -1.31 5.16 -30.42
C ALA A 154 -1.98 3.77 -30.50
N PHE A 155 -2.60 3.31 -29.40
CA PHE A 155 -3.18 1.97 -29.28
C PHE A 155 -4.69 2.00 -29.11
N ILE A 156 -5.31 3.20 -29.01
CA ILE A 156 -6.72 3.34 -28.59
C ILE A 156 -7.71 2.62 -29.49
N ASP A 157 -7.39 2.47 -30.77
CA ASP A 157 -8.22 1.81 -31.78
C ASP A 157 -7.84 0.33 -32.00
N GLN A 158 -6.96 -0.23 -31.11
CA GLN A 158 -6.64 -1.65 -31.08
C GLN A 158 -7.48 -2.38 -30.02
N PRO A 159 -7.76 -3.70 -30.20
CA PRO A 159 -8.47 -4.51 -29.21
C PRO A 159 -7.72 -4.55 -27.87
N VAL A 160 -8.47 -4.40 -26.76
CA VAL A 160 -7.88 -4.32 -25.42
C VAL A 160 -7.15 -5.60 -25.00
N LYS A 161 -7.48 -6.76 -25.58
CA LYS A 161 -6.72 -8.01 -25.36
C LYS A 161 -5.25 -7.92 -25.77
N THR A 162 -4.87 -6.94 -26.62
CA THR A 162 -3.48 -6.72 -27.03
C THR A 162 -2.72 -5.75 -26.11
N TYR A 163 -3.41 -5.17 -25.11
CA TYR A 163 -2.81 -4.20 -24.20
C TYR A 163 -1.90 -4.89 -23.17
N SER A 164 -0.83 -4.20 -22.80
CA SER A 164 -0.10 -4.58 -21.60
C SER A 164 -0.97 -4.34 -20.36
N SER A 165 -0.66 -5.02 -19.24
CA SER A 165 -1.35 -4.79 -17.95
C SER A 165 -1.36 -3.32 -17.54
N GLY A 166 -0.24 -2.61 -17.78
CA GLY A 166 -0.13 -1.17 -17.51
C GLY A 166 -1.07 -0.32 -18.38
N MET A 167 -1.16 -0.58 -19.70
CA MET A 167 -2.09 0.13 -20.61
C MET A 167 -3.54 -0.10 -20.20
N TYR A 168 -3.85 -1.34 -19.84
CA TYR A 168 -5.19 -1.74 -19.40
C TYR A 168 -5.64 -0.94 -18.17
N VAL A 169 -4.79 -0.89 -17.14
CA VAL A 169 -5.05 -0.17 -15.90
C VAL A 169 -5.11 1.34 -16.12
N ARG A 170 -4.24 1.91 -16.98
CA ARG A 170 -4.27 3.33 -17.32
C ARG A 170 -5.59 3.75 -17.96
N LEU A 171 -6.10 2.96 -18.90
CA LEU A 171 -7.38 3.24 -19.53
C LEU A 171 -8.54 3.14 -18.53
N ALA A 172 -8.58 2.08 -17.72
CA ALA A 172 -9.62 1.88 -16.72
C ALA A 172 -9.67 3.02 -15.68
N PHE A 173 -8.50 3.43 -15.20
CA PHE A 173 -8.37 4.56 -14.27
C PHE A 173 -8.83 5.88 -14.92
N ALA A 174 -8.41 6.13 -16.17
CA ALA A 174 -8.79 7.33 -16.91
C ALA A 174 -10.31 7.45 -17.05
N ILE A 175 -10.98 6.34 -17.40
CA ILE A 175 -12.45 6.30 -17.49
C ILE A 175 -13.09 6.60 -16.15
N ALA A 176 -12.74 5.84 -15.11
CA ALA A 176 -13.37 5.93 -13.80
C ALA A 176 -13.24 7.33 -13.15
N THR A 177 -12.13 8.01 -13.38
CA THR A 177 -11.87 9.35 -12.81
C THR A 177 -12.41 10.50 -13.68
N SER A 178 -12.70 10.26 -14.97
CA SER A 178 -13.24 11.27 -15.86
C SER A 178 -14.77 11.40 -15.80
N VAL A 179 -15.46 10.41 -15.21
CA VAL A 179 -16.92 10.38 -15.09
C VAL A 179 -17.47 11.37 -14.05
N GLU A 180 -16.58 11.97 -13.23
CA GLU A 180 -16.96 12.85 -12.12
C GLU A 180 -18.01 12.18 -11.20
N PRO A 181 -17.65 11.10 -10.51
CA PRO A 181 -18.56 10.38 -9.65
C PRO A 181 -18.90 11.17 -8.39
N ASP A 182 -20.06 10.90 -7.76
CA ASP A 182 -20.38 11.40 -6.42
C ASP A 182 -19.51 10.72 -5.34
N ILE A 183 -19.19 9.42 -5.59
CA ILE A 183 -18.41 8.57 -4.68
C ILE A 183 -17.34 7.84 -5.50
N LEU A 184 -16.09 8.00 -5.11
CA LEU A 184 -14.95 7.29 -5.68
C LEU A 184 -14.42 6.27 -4.67
N VAL A 185 -14.37 5.00 -5.05
CA VAL A 185 -13.83 3.92 -4.23
C VAL A 185 -12.49 3.49 -4.80
N ILE A 186 -11.44 3.61 -3.99
CA ILE A 186 -10.06 3.33 -4.37
C ILE A 186 -9.56 2.18 -3.52
N ASP A 187 -9.15 1.08 -4.14
CA ASP A 187 -8.41 -0.01 -3.50
C ASP A 187 -6.95 0.05 -3.93
N GLU A 188 -6.03 -0.46 -3.18
CA GLU A 188 -4.55 -0.52 -3.32
C GLU A 188 -3.96 -0.25 -4.73
N ALA A 189 -4.81 -0.09 -5.74
CA ALA A 189 -4.51 0.05 -7.17
C ALA A 189 -3.79 1.35 -7.58
N LEU A 190 -3.53 2.29 -6.67
CA LEU A 190 -2.79 3.53 -6.99
C LEU A 190 -1.32 3.30 -7.31
N SER A 191 -0.80 2.13 -6.96
CA SER A 191 0.60 1.75 -7.21
C SER A 191 0.81 1.07 -8.56
N VAL A 192 -0.23 0.98 -9.42
CA VAL A 192 -0.19 0.25 -10.69
C VAL A 192 0.15 1.20 -11.83
N GLY A 193 1.16 0.84 -12.62
CA GLY A 193 1.67 1.61 -13.75
C GLY A 193 3.12 2.04 -13.53
N ASP A 194 3.63 2.85 -14.48
CA ASP A 194 4.91 3.52 -14.30
C ASP A 194 4.76 4.73 -13.36
N GLY A 195 5.89 5.17 -12.82
CA GLY A 195 5.89 6.25 -11.84
C GLY A 195 5.31 7.57 -12.34
N GLY A 196 5.32 7.80 -13.65
CA GLY A 196 4.69 8.96 -14.28
C GLY A 196 3.17 8.93 -14.16
N PHE A 197 2.60 7.78 -14.42
CA PHE A 197 1.15 7.61 -14.35
C PHE A 197 0.66 7.57 -12.90
N ALA A 198 1.39 6.96 -11.98
CA ALA A 198 1.04 6.95 -10.56
C ALA A 198 0.91 8.36 -9.99
N ARG A 199 1.84 9.27 -10.34
CA ARG A 199 1.76 10.69 -9.96
C ARG A 199 0.53 11.37 -10.57
N LYS A 200 0.35 11.24 -11.90
CA LYS A 200 -0.78 11.83 -12.63
C LYS A 200 -2.12 11.36 -12.06
N SER A 201 -2.20 10.07 -11.67
CA SER A 201 -3.36 9.48 -11.02
C SER A 201 -3.63 10.08 -9.64
N PHE A 202 -2.58 10.28 -8.84
CA PHE A 202 -2.70 10.90 -7.53
C PHE A 202 -3.15 12.36 -7.63
N ASP A 203 -2.58 13.14 -8.55
CA ASP A 203 -2.98 14.54 -8.80
C ASP A 203 -4.46 14.60 -9.21
N ARG A 204 -4.93 13.66 -10.03
CA ARG A 204 -6.34 13.55 -10.42
C ARG A 204 -7.25 13.28 -9.23
N ILE A 205 -6.85 12.40 -8.31
CA ILE A 205 -7.59 12.15 -7.06
C ILE A 205 -7.65 13.40 -6.18
N MET A 206 -6.55 14.15 -6.10
CA MET A 206 -6.53 15.41 -5.35
C MET A 206 -7.44 16.48 -5.97
N GLU A 207 -7.53 16.56 -7.30
CA GLU A 207 -8.49 17.42 -7.99
C GLU A 207 -9.93 17.03 -7.67
N LEU A 208 -10.26 15.72 -7.71
CA LEU A 208 -11.59 15.21 -7.38
C LEU A 208 -11.94 15.50 -5.91
N LYS A 209 -10.98 15.33 -4.98
CA LYS A 209 -11.14 15.72 -3.57
C LYS A 209 -11.43 17.21 -3.44
N ALA A 210 -10.68 18.07 -4.15
CA ALA A 210 -10.89 19.53 -4.13
C ALA A 210 -12.26 19.92 -4.71
N LYS A 211 -12.80 19.15 -5.65
CA LYS A 211 -14.17 19.31 -6.19
C LYS A 211 -15.26 18.80 -5.25
N GLY A 212 -14.91 18.24 -4.09
CA GLY A 212 -15.86 17.73 -3.12
C GLY A 212 -16.42 16.34 -3.42
N VAL A 213 -15.74 15.54 -4.24
CA VAL A 213 -16.08 14.13 -4.43
C VAL A 213 -15.84 13.36 -3.13
N THR A 214 -16.80 12.53 -2.75
CA THR A 214 -16.67 11.64 -1.58
C THR A 214 -15.73 10.49 -1.94
N ILE A 215 -14.72 10.18 -1.09
CA ILE A 215 -13.73 9.17 -1.43
C ILE A 215 -13.62 8.13 -0.30
N LEU A 216 -13.70 6.85 -0.67
CA LEU A 216 -13.28 5.72 0.16
C LEU A 216 -11.91 5.26 -0.33
N PHE A 217 -10.91 5.35 0.52
CA PHE A 217 -9.52 5.08 0.20
C PHE A 217 -8.98 3.91 1.01
N CYS A 218 -8.71 2.78 0.34
CA CYS A 218 -8.06 1.63 0.96
C CYS A 218 -6.59 1.58 0.54
N SER A 219 -5.70 1.59 1.51
CA SER A 219 -4.26 1.47 1.27
C SER A 219 -3.57 0.76 2.43
N HIS A 220 -2.54 -0.02 2.13
CA HIS A 220 -1.60 -0.54 3.12
C HIS A 220 -0.55 0.53 3.52
N ASN A 221 -0.45 1.62 2.76
CA ASN A 221 0.46 2.72 3.07
C ASN A 221 -0.24 3.73 4.00
N ILE A 222 0.06 3.62 5.29
CA ILE A 222 -0.54 4.44 6.35
C ILE A 222 -0.30 5.94 6.13
N TYR A 223 0.88 6.32 5.61
CA TYR A 223 1.20 7.73 5.32
C TYR A 223 0.27 8.33 4.26
N GLN A 224 -0.14 7.54 3.26
CA GLN A 224 -1.11 7.99 2.27
C GLN A 224 -2.48 8.19 2.90
N VAL A 225 -2.89 7.31 3.81
CA VAL A 225 -4.17 7.44 4.53
C VAL A 225 -4.16 8.69 5.40
N GLU A 226 -3.10 8.94 6.17
CA GLU A 226 -2.97 10.14 7.01
C GLU A 226 -2.97 11.44 6.18
N ALA A 227 -2.31 11.44 5.02
CA ALA A 227 -2.21 12.62 4.16
C ALA A 227 -3.49 12.94 3.39
N LEU A 228 -4.26 11.91 2.99
CA LEU A 228 -5.42 12.05 2.14
C LEU A 228 -6.73 12.16 2.92
N CYS A 229 -6.87 11.37 4.00
CA CYS A 229 -8.14 11.13 4.66
C CYS A 229 -8.36 12.03 5.88
N GLN A 230 -9.59 12.49 6.08
CA GLN A 230 -10.00 13.17 7.30
C GLN A 230 -10.32 12.19 8.41
N SER A 231 -10.97 11.07 8.05
CA SER A 231 -11.34 9.99 8.96
C SER A 231 -10.82 8.65 8.45
N ALA A 232 -10.72 7.67 9.32
CA ALA A 232 -10.37 6.31 8.96
C ALA A 232 -11.11 5.30 9.81
N ILE A 233 -11.18 4.06 9.30
CA ILE A 233 -11.58 2.88 10.05
C ILE A 233 -10.47 1.83 9.97
N TRP A 234 -10.24 1.15 11.08
CA TRP A 234 -9.37 -0.01 11.16
C TRP A 234 -10.19 -1.29 11.25
N LEU A 235 -10.04 -2.15 10.24
CA LEU A 235 -10.65 -3.47 10.18
C LEU A 235 -9.66 -4.55 10.63
N HIS A 236 -10.11 -5.44 11.50
CA HIS A 236 -9.38 -6.62 11.91
C HIS A 236 -10.34 -7.80 12.07
N GLN A 237 -10.03 -8.93 11.41
CA GLN A 237 -10.86 -10.16 11.42
C GLN A 237 -12.36 -9.89 11.15
N GLY A 238 -12.63 -9.04 10.17
CA GLY A 238 -13.98 -8.68 9.74
C GLY A 238 -14.75 -7.73 10.68
N ARG A 239 -14.12 -7.15 11.71
CA ARG A 239 -14.73 -6.22 12.66
C ARG A 239 -14.03 -4.86 12.62
N VAL A 240 -14.77 -3.79 12.94
CA VAL A 240 -14.20 -2.47 13.16
C VAL A 240 -13.54 -2.44 14.54
N GLN A 241 -12.23 -2.22 14.59
CA GLN A 241 -11.47 -2.08 15.84
C GLN A 241 -11.40 -0.64 16.30
N ALA A 242 -11.23 0.29 15.36
CA ALA A 242 -11.23 1.72 15.64
C ALA A 242 -11.86 2.49 14.48
N SER A 243 -12.48 3.63 14.78
CA SER A 243 -13.04 4.56 13.81
C SER A 243 -12.92 5.98 14.36
N GLY A 244 -12.51 6.93 13.53
CA GLY A 244 -12.34 8.32 13.95
C GLY A 244 -11.39 9.11 13.04
N PRO A 245 -10.74 10.17 13.56
CA PRO A 245 -9.75 10.94 12.81
C PRO A 245 -8.64 10.03 12.26
N ALA A 246 -8.27 10.22 10.98
CA ALA A 246 -7.34 9.33 10.28
C ALA A 246 -6.04 9.12 11.05
N ARG A 247 -5.43 10.19 11.58
CA ARG A 247 -4.18 10.12 12.34
C ARG A 247 -4.28 9.22 13.58
N ALA A 248 -5.36 9.33 14.36
CA ALA A 248 -5.54 8.54 15.58
C ALA A 248 -5.73 7.04 15.26
N VAL A 249 -6.51 6.73 14.21
CA VAL A 249 -6.74 5.35 13.77
C VAL A 249 -5.46 4.74 13.20
N CYS A 250 -4.70 5.49 12.41
CA CYS A 250 -3.43 5.06 11.84
C CYS A 250 -2.38 4.80 12.92
N GLN A 251 -2.33 5.65 13.96
CA GLN A 251 -1.44 5.43 15.10
C GLN A 251 -1.79 4.14 15.84
N ALA A 252 -3.06 3.91 16.20
CA ALA A 252 -3.50 2.68 16.86
C ALA A 252 -3.21 1.43 16.02
N TYR A 253 -3.35 1.54 14.70
CA TYR A 253 -3.03 0.44 13.79
C TYR A 253 -1.51 0.17 13.71
N ASN A 254 -0.67 1.20 13.72
CA ASN A 254 0.79 1.04 13.78
C ASN A 254 1.23 0.36 15.08
N GLU A 255 0.71 0.79 16.24
CA GLU A 255 0.99 0.16 17.53
C GLU A 255 0.65 -1.34 17.50
N PHE A 256 -0.50 -1.71 16.93
CA PHE A 256 -0.87 -3.12 16.75
C PHE A 256 0.11 -3.88 15.84
N LEU A 257 0.58 -3.29 14.74
CA LEU A 257 1.56 -3.93 13.86
C LEU A 257 2.91 -4.13 14.55
N ASP A 258 3.35 -3.17 15.35
CA ASP A 258 4.60 -3.25 16.11
C ASP A 258 4.53 -4.36 17.18
N ASP A 259 3.42 -4.47 17.90
CA ASP A 259 3.18 -5.54 18.89
C ASP A 259 3.13 -6.93 18.23
N ALA A 260 2.48 -7.05 17.07
CA ALA A 260 2.42 -8.29 16.30
C ALA A 260 3.82 -8.73 15.80
N ASN A 261 4.64 -7.78 15.36
CA ASN A 261 6.02 -8.04 14.92
C ASN A 261 6.93 -8.39 16.12
N ALA A 262 6.76 -7.74 17.28
CA ALA A 262 7.50 -8.05 18.49
C ALA A 262 7.22 -9.48 19.00
N SER A 263 5.99 -9.94 18.86
CA SER A 263 5.56 -11.31 19.26
C SER A 263 6.13 -12.41 18.35
N GLN A 264 6.54 -12.08 17.12
CA GLN A 264 7.14 -13.02 16.16
C GLN A 264 8.67 -13.05 16.18
N SER A 265 9.32 -12.20 16.97
CA SER A 265 10.79 -12.20 17.11
C SER A 265 11.26 -13.38 17.96
N PRO A 266 12.28 -14.16 17.54
CA PRO A 266 12.74 -15.36 18.26
C PRO A 266 13.37 -15.07 19.64
N ALA A 267 13.41 -13.84 20.09
CA ALA A 267 13.89 -13.45 21.43
C ALA A 267 12.87 -13.73 22.55
N SER A 268 11.58 -13.94 22.25
CA SER A 268 10.54 -14.29 23.24
C SER A 268 10.44 -15.78 23.54
N ALA A 269 11.10 -16.64 22.76
CA ALA A 269 11.04 -18.11 22.92
C ALA A 269 11.97 -18.66 24.04
N GLN A 270 12.65 -17.82 24.81
CA GLN A 270 13.57 -18.27 25.87
C GLN A 270 13.00 -18.23 27.30
N PHE A 271 11.74 -17.86 27.50
CA PHE A 271 11.17 -17.73 28.86
C PHE A 271 9.96 -18.62 29.20
N GLU A 272 9.55 -19.52 28.33
CA GLU A 272 8.58 -20.56 28.74
C GLU A 272 9.18 -21.95 28.49
N GLY A 273 9.48 -22.60 29.59
CA GLY A 273 10.09 -23.92 29.65
C GLY A 273 9.16 -25.02 29.20
N GLN A 274 9.74 -25.90 28.40
CA GLN A 274 9.43 -27.33 28.27
C GLN A 274 7.96 -27.76 28.16
N SER A 275 7.49 -28.03 26.96
CA SER A 275 7.11 -29.40 26.53
C SER A 275 6.35 -29.43 25.21
N SER A 276 6.73 -30.42 24.37
CA SER A 276 6.00 -30.97 23.22
C SER A 276 5.81 -30.09 21.97
N SER A 277 6.57 -30.19 20.91
CA SER A 277 6.41 -31.22 19.88
C SER A 277 7.29 -30.95 18.64
N GLU A 278 8.41 -31.59 18.54
CA GLU A 278 9.17 -31.76 17.28
C GLU A 278 8.37 -32.54 16.21
N ALA A 279 7.31 -33.20 16.58
CA ALA A 279 6.45 -33.96 15.68
C ALA A 279 5.52 -33.10 14.80
N GLY A 280 5.24 -31.84 15.19
CA GLY A 280 4.37 -30.92 14.44
C GLY A 280 5.06 -30.27 13.25
N LEU A 281 6.34 -29.94 13.38
CA LEU A 281 7.13 -29.29 12.33
C LEU A 281 7.54 -30.24 11.20
N GLN A 282 7.82 -31.51 11.52
CA GLN A 282 8.12 -32.51 10.49
C GLN A 282 6.90 -32.87 9.62
N ARG A 283 5.69 -32.73 10.12
CA ARG A 283 4.46 -33.00 9.36
C ARG A 283 4.14 -31.90 8.37
N ILE A 284 4.42 -30.64 8.70
CA ILE A 284 4.20 -29.47 7.80
C ILE A 284 5.25 -29.43 6.69
N MET A 285 6.49 -29.84 6.97
CA MET A 285 7.54 -29.89 5.93
C MET A 285 7.37 -31.05 4.97
N SER A 286 6.81 -32.18 5.39
CA SER A 286 6.54 -33.33 4.50
C SER A 286 5.33 -33.14 3.59
N GLU A 287 4.38 -32.28 3.97
CA GLU A 287 3.23 -31.92 3.10
C GLU A 287 3.59 -30.86 2.06
N TRP A 288 4.63 -30.06 2.33
CA TRP A 288 5.10 -29.02 1.40
C TRP A 288 5.93 -29.59 0.23
N ASP A 289 6.75 -30.63 0.49
CA ASP A 289 7.55 -31.30 -0.53
C ASP A 289 6.71 -32.14 -1.52
N GLN A 290 5.54 -32.62 -1.11
CA GLN A 290 4.67 -33.44 -1.99
C GLN A 290 3.82 -32.62 -2.97
N THR A 291 3.69 -31.30 -2.78
CA THR A 291 2.89 -30.43 -3.66
C THR A 291 3.71 -29.71 -4.73
N HIS A 292 5.04 -29.76 -4.69
CA HIS A 292 5.91 -29.11 -5.67
C HIS A 292 6.59 -30.02 -6.70
N GLU A 293 6.49 -31.34 -6.55
CA GLU A 293 7.08 -32.29 -7.54
C GLU A 293 6.21 -32.60 -8.78
N SER A 294 5.01 -32.02 -8.90
CA SER A 294 4.08 -32.38 -10.00
C SER A 294 3.88 -31.33 -11.09
N ASN A 295 4.69 -30.25 -11.14
CA ASN A 295 4.53 -29.22 -12.16
C ASN A 295 5.77 -28.87 -13.01
N GLU A 296 6.80 -29.74 -13.01
CA GLU A 296 7.92 -29.60 -13.95
C GLU A 296 7.93 -30.73 -14.98
N LEU A 297 7.07 -30.67 -15.96
CA LEU A 297 7.22 -31.39 -17.24
C LEU A 297 6.32 -30.70 -18.29
N HIS A 298 6.83 -29.68 -18.94
CA HIS A 298 6.61 -29.32 -20.35
C HIS A 298 7.09 -27.88 -20.59
N GLU A 299 8.34 -27.75 -20.99
CA GLU A 299 8.72 -26.80 -22.03
C GLU A 299 10.08 -27.18 -22.61
N SER A 300 10.05 -27.34 -23.92
CA SER A 300 11.11 -27.82 -24.79
C SER A 300 12.07 -26.71 -25.19
N HIS A 301 13.34 -27.07 -25.26
CA HIS A 301 14.41 -26.62 -26.19
C HIS A 301 14.29 -25.24 -26.85
N GLU A 302 15.28 -24.35 -26.56
CA GLU A 302 16.08 -23.71 -27.59
C GLU A 302 17.29 -22.96 -27.00
N ASN A 303 18.47 -23.38 -27.54
CA ASN A 303 19.73 -22.68 -27.74
C ASN A 303 20.54 -22.06 -26.59
N HIS A 304 21.53 -22.83 -26.18
CA HIS A 304 22.77 -22.38 -25.54
C HIS A 304 23.66 -21.61 -26.52
N GLU A 305 23.91 -20.33 -26.26
CA GLU A 305 25.15 -19.65 -26.62
C GLU A 305 25.99 -19.42 -25.36
N THR A 306 27.17 -20.03 -25.36
CA THR A 306 28.18 -19.93 -24.31
C THR A 306 28.86 -18.57 -24.34
N LEU A 307 28.72 -17.75 -23.29
CA LEU A 307 29.53 -16.55 -23.06
C LEU A 307 30.53 -16.80 -21.94
N ASP A 308 31.75 -16.37 -22.23
CA ASP A 308 33.01 -16.46 -21.49
C ASP A 308 32.92 -15.99 -20.02
N PRO A 309 33.48 -16.73 -19.03
CA PRO A 309 33.33 -16.44 -17.58
C PRO A 309 34.11 -15.22 -17.05
N THR A 310 34.85 -14.48 -17.89
CA THR A 310 35.76 -13.43 -17.40
C THR A 310 35.21 -12.02 -17.36
N GLN A 311 33.94 -11.78 -17.76
CA GLN A 311 33.29 -10.44 -17.70
C GLN A 311 32.22 -10.25 -16.62
N ALA A 312 32.07 -11.19 -15.70
CA ALA A 312 30.98 -11.18 -14.68
C ALA A 312 31.40 -10.63 -13.31
N VAL A 313 32.44 -9.85 -13.16
CA VAL A 313 32.99 -9.43 -11.85
C VAL A 313 32.74 -7.92 -11.51
N LEU A 314 32.07 -7.15 -12.33
CA LEU A 314 31.87 -5.71 -12.06
C LEU A 314 30.41 -5.22 -12.07
N ALA A 315 29.44 -5.99 -11.61
CA ALA A 315 28.06 -5.50 -11.42
C ALA A 315 27.29 -6.24 -10.31
N LYS A 316 27.78 -6.21 -9.09
CA LYS A 316 26.98 -6.56 -7.89
C LYS A 316 26.98 -5.42 -6.88
N ASP A 317 26.44 -4.28 -7.30
CA ASP A 317 25.89 -3.34 -6.33
C ASP A 317 24.46 -3.82 -5.99
N ALA A 318 24.30 -4.34 -4.78
CA ALA A 318 23.03 -4.81 -4.26
C ALA A 318 22.06 -3.63 -4.11
N ARG A 319 21.31 -3.30 -5.17
CA ARG A 319 20.15 -2.43 -5.11
C ARG A 319 18.96 -3.26 -4.67
N THR A 320 18.68 -3.30 -3.39
CA THR A 320 17.37 -3.70 -2.87
C THR A 320 16.38 -2.61 -3.29
N GLN A 321 15.72 -2.82 -4.45
CA GLN A 321 14.64 -1.93 -4.89
C GLN A 321 13.44 -2.17 -3.98
N GLY A 322 13.03 -1.14 -3.25
CA GLY A 322 11.71 -1.13 -2.62
C GLY A 322 10.61 -1.24 -3.69
N PRO A 323 9.46 -1.80 -3.37
CA PRO A 323 8.44 -2.19 -4.36
C PRO A 323 7.76 -1.05 -5.15
N ASN A 324 8.09 0.23 -4.93
CA ASN A 324 7.36 1.38 -5.47
C ASN A 324 8.21 2.53 -6.02
N ALA A 325 9.42 2.27 -6.55
CA ALA A 325 10.22 3.33 -7.16
C ALA A 325 9.73 3.68 -8.57
N SER A 326 9.32 4.93 -8.79
CA SER A 326 8.98 5.48 -10.12
C SER A 326 10.26 5.73 -10.92
N LYS A 327 10.71 4.70 -11.66
CA LYS A 327 11.92 4.76 -12.48
C LYS A 327 11.81 5.87 -13.53
N GLY A 328 12.68 6.89 -13.46
CA GLY A 328 12.93 7.85 -14.53
C GLY A 328 12.69 9.32 -14.21
N MET A 329 11.96 9.69 -13.15
CA MET A 329 11.69 11.10 -12.84
C MET A 329 12.72 11.74 -11.91
N ALA A 330 13.23 10.97 -10.94
CA ALA A 330 14.36 11.37 -10.10
C ALA A 330 15.14 10.12 -9.68
N ARG A 331 16.45 10.26 -9.49
CA ARG A 331 17.35 9.17 -9.13
C ARG A 331 18.45 9.65 -8.21
N ILE A 332 18.73 8.89 -7.16
CA ILE A 332 19.90 9.07 -6.30
C ILE A 332 21.15 8.68 -7.09
N GLU A 333 22.09 9.63 -7.22
CA GLU A 333 23.35 9.38 -7.90
C GLU A 333 24.44 9.02 -6.90
N ARG A 334 24.51 9.76 -5.79
CA ARG A 334 25.56 9.56 -4.79
C ARG A 334 25.07 9.92 -3.39
N VAL A 335 25.45 9.10 -2.43
CA VAL A 335 25.33 9.43 -1.00
C VAL A 335 26.72 9.32 -0.37
N SER A 336 27.09 10.32 0.41
CA SER A 336 28.38 10.38 1.13
C SER A 336 28.18 10.79 2.57
N PHE A 337 29.11 10.40 3.42
CA PHE A 337 29.03 10.58 4.86
C PHE A 337 30.24 11.35 5.37
N LYS A 338 30.01 12.16 6.42
CA LYS A 338 31.07 12.71 7.25
C LYS A 338 30.77 12.41 8.69
N ILE A 339 31.79 11.97 9.43
CA ILE A 339 31.72 11.76 10.87
C ILE A 339 32.67 12.76 11.53
N ASN A 340 32.16 13.57 12.45
CA ASN A 340 32.92 14.65 13.11
C ASN A 340 33.65 15.59 12.11
N GLY A 341 33.00 15.85 10.95
CA GLY A 341 33.53 16.71 9.90
C GLY A 341 34.53 16.02 8.94
N GLN A 342 34.94 14.79 9.21
CA GLN A 342 35.82 14.02 8.33
C GLN A 342 35.03 13.16 7.36
N ALA A 343 35.36 13.23 6.08
CA ALA A 343 34.72 12.40 5.07
C ALA A 343 35.08 10.92 5.30
N VAL A 344 34.05 10.05 5.20
CA VAL A 344 34.22 8.61 5.30
C VAL A 344 34.16 8.03 3.90
N GLU A 345 35.22 7.35 3.47
CA GLU A 345 35.20 6.61 2.24
C GLU A 345 34.18 5.44 2.33
N LYS A 346 33.47 5.18 1.24
CA LYS A 346 32.47 4.11 1.16
C LYS A 346 33.19 2.75 1.30
N THR A 347 33.23 2.24 2.54
CA THR A 347 33.71 0.87 2.83
C THR A 347 32.51 -0.04 3.07
N SER A 348 32.70 -1.34 2.85
CA SER A 348 31.70 -2.37 3.19
C SER A 348 31.49 -2.54 4.71
N ALA A 349 32.28 -1.85 5.52
CA ALA A 349 32.17 -1.86 6.97
C ALA A 349 31.14 -0.84 7.47
N PRO A 350 30.42 -1.12 8.58
CA PRO A 350 29.51 -0.18 9.20
C PRO A 350 30.24 1.11 9.64
N LEU A 351 29.54 2.24 9.58
CA LEU A 351 30.04 3.53 10.09
C LEU A 351 30.15 3.45 11.62
N ALA A 352 31.33 3.65 12.14
CA ALA A 352 31.58 3.63 13.60
C ALA A 352 31.28 5.00 14.21
N LEU A 353 30.32 5.08 15.13
CA LEU A 353 29.95 6.29 15.87
C LEU A 353 29.91 6.03 17.37
N VAL A 354 30.04 7.11 18.14
CA VAL A 354 29.85 7.11 19.59
C VAL A 354 28.61 7.90 19.94
N SER A 355 27.64 7.27 20.61
CA SER A 355 26.40 7.89 21.05
C SER A 355 26.64 9.20 21.79
N GLU A 356 25.85 10.23 21.54
CA GLU A 356 25.88 11.58 22.12
C GLU A 356 27.21 12.35 21.94
N GLN A 357 28.16 11.80 21.17
CA GLN A 357 29.47 12.44 20.93
C GLN A 357 29.75 12.64 19.44
N SER A 358 29.38 11.70 18.61
CA SER A 358 29.65 11.78 17.17
C SER A 358 28.61 12.59 16.42
N ASP A 359 29.08 13.50 15.58
CA ASP A 359 28.26 14.18 14.57
C ASP A 359 28.24 13.34 13.29
N LEU A 360 27.07 13.15 12.71
CA LEU A 360 26.89 12.50 11.43
C LEU A 360 26.35 13.51 10.41
N GLU A 361 27.01 13.66 9.27
CA GLU A 361 26.49 14.40 8.13
C GLU A 361 26.25 13.46 6.96
N VAL A 362 25.04 13.48 6.41
CA VAL A 362 24.61 12.70 5.25
C VAL A 362 24.42 13.67 4.09
N SER A 363 25.20 13.52 3.03
CA SER A 363 25.10 14.34 1.81
C SER A 363 24.54 13.49 0.68
N VAL A 364 23.47 13.97 0.05
CA VAL A 364 22.76 13.30 -1.03
C VAL A 364 22.85 14.12 -2.30
N GLN A 365 23.29 13.51 -3.38
CA GLN A 365 23.30 14.07 -4.71
C GLN A 365 22.35 13.25 -5.58
N PHE A 366 21.43 13.94 -6.25
CA PHE A 366 20.44 13.29 -7.10
C PHE A 366 20.12 14.09 -8.35
N MET A 367 19.66 13.38 -9.37
CA MET A 367 19.18 13.96 -10.63
C MET A 367 17.67 13.85 -10.70
N SER A 368 17.01 14.90 -11.20
CA SER A 368 15.55 14.88 -11.43
C SER A 368 15.20 15.56 -12.75
N SER A 369 14.13 15.08 -13.42
CA SER A 369 13.58 15.72 -14.61
C SER A 369 13.13 17.13 -14.30
N LEU A 370 13.33 18.05 -15.26
CA LEU A 370 12.88 19.44 -15.15
C LEU A 370 11.34 19.57 -15.22
N ASP A 371 10.66 18.54 -15.74
CA ASP A 371 9.20 18.49 -15.87
C ASP A 371 8.49 18.23 -14.53
N VAL A 372 9.24 17.86 -13.49
CA VAL A 372 8.67 17.63 -12.14
C VAL A 372 9.19 18.70 -11.16
N PRO A 373 8.42 19.06 -10.13
CA PRO A 373 8.92 19.88 -9.03
C PRO A 373 10.15 19.25 -8.39
N THR A 374 11.02 20.07 -7.79
CA THR A 374 12.22 19.58 -7.11
C THR A 374 11.83 18.53 -6.05
N PRO A 375 12.35 17.30 -6.13
CA PRO A 375 12.08 16.27 -5.13
C PRO A 375 12.54 16.65 -3.74
N ASN A 376 11.85 16.11 -2.72
CA ASN A 376 12.27 16.17 -1.34
C ASN A 376 13.16 14.97 -0.99
N VAL A 377 14.01 15.14 0.01
CA VAL A 377 14.88 14.09 0.54
C VAL A 377 14.46 13.72 1.96
N ALA A 378 14.35 12.43 2.24
CA ALA A 378 14.20 11.93 3.60
C ALA A 378 15.33 10.95 3.93
N VAL A 379 15.79 10.99 5.18
CA VAL A 379 16.76 10.05 5.74
C VAL A 379 16.08 9.31 6.89
N ILE A 380 16.12 7.99 6.83
CA ILE A 380 15.47 7.10 7.81
C ILE A 380 16.54 6.23 8.45
N PHE A 381 16.48 6.12 9.77
CA PHE A 381 17.30 5.20 10.57
C PHE A 381 16.42 4.01 10.98
N THR A 382 16.91 2.79 10.73
CA THR A 382 16.21 1.55 11.07
C THR A 382 17.03 0.71 12.05
N ASP A 383 16.38 -0.05 12.92
CA ASP A 383 17.04 -1.05 13.76
C ASP A 383 17.37 -2.34 12.97
N LYS A 384 17.99 -3.32 13.65
CA LYS A 384 18.30 -4.64 13.06
C LYS A 384 17.08 -5.42 12.57
N ALA A 385 15.90 -5.12 13.12
CA ALA A 385 14.64 -5.74 12.70
C ALA A 385 13.97 -4.98 11.54
N GLY A 386 14.60 -3.91 11.00
CA GLY A 386 14.06 -3.08 9.93
C GLY A 386 12.99 -2.08 10.40
N ARG A 387 12.81 -1.88 11.72
CA ARG A 387 11.84 -0.92 12.24
C ARG A 387 12.43 0.49 12.21
N ASN A 388 11.61 1.48 11.84
CA ASN A 388 12.01 2.87 11.83
C ASN A 388 12.25 3.37 13.27
N VAL A 389 13.46 3.82 13.53
CA VAL A 389 13.86 4.37 14.83
C VAL A 389 13.77 5.89 14.83
N SER A 390 14.15 6.52 13.72
CA SER A 390 14.11 7.97 13.53
C SER A 390 14.08 8.30 12.05
N SER A 391 13.50 9.45 11.71
CA SER A 391 13.52 9.97 10.35
C SER A 391 13.55 11.49 10.34
N CYS A 392 14.07 12.07 9.26
CA CYS A 392 13.95 13.48 8.96
C CYS A 392 13.66 13.69 7.47
N SER A 393 13.08 14.82 7.12
CA SER A 393 12.87 15.22 5.73
C SER A 393 12.91 16.73 5.61
N ASN A 394 13.57 17.23 4.56
CA ASN A 394 13.56 18.67 4.25
C ASN A 394 12.14 19.24 4.08
N PHE A 395 11.17 18.39 3.68
CA PHE A 395 9.77 18.80 3.55
C PHE A 395 9.15 19.18 4.91
N TYR A 396 9.31 18.34 5.95
CA TYR A 396 8.79 18.61 7.29
C TYR A 396 9.60 19.65 8.05
N ASP A 397 10.89 19.79 7.70
CA ASP A 397 11.77 20.84 8.24
C ASP A 397 11.61 22.18 7.51
N HIS A 398 10.69 22.26 6.53
CA HIS A 398 10.40 23.45 5.72
C HIS A 398 11.62 24.03 4.99
N VAL A 399 12.56 23.16 4.57
CA VAL A 399 13.76 23.55 3.82
C VAL A 399 13.53 23.35 2.32
N ALA A 400 13.51 24.44 1.56
CA ALA A 400 13.37 24.37 0.11
C ALA A 400 14.69 23.97 -0.55
N LEU A 401 14.69 22.92 -1.35
CA LEU A 401 15.83 22.48 -2.14
C LEU A 401 15.93 23.27 -3.46
N ARG A 402 17.15 23.55 -3.88
CA ARG A 402 17.42 24.21 -5.18
C ARG A 402 18.03 23.21 -6.14
N ARG A 403 17.46 23.16 -7.33
CA ARG A 403 17.92 22.35 -8.44
C ARG A 403 18.65 23.21 -9.45
N ASP A 404 19.73 22.74 -10.01
CA ASP A 404 20.44 23.41 -11.09
C ASP A 404 19.73 23.26 -12.45
N PRO A 405 20.14 24.01 -13.51
CA PRO A 405 19.53 23.92 -14.84
C PRO A 405 19.70 22.54 -15.52
N MET A 406 20.60 21.70 -15.04
CA MET A 406 20.83 20.35 -15.55
C MET A 406 19.98 19.30 -14.84
N GLY A 407 19.19 19.68 -13.84
CA GLY A 407 18.35 18.76 -13.07
C GLY A 407 19.03 18.18 -11.82
N GLN A 408 20.27 18.60 -11.52
CA GLN A 408 21.04 18.09 -10.39
C GLN A 408 20.71 18.88 -9.11
N THR A 409 20.65 18.17 -8.00
CA THR A 409 20.47 18.74 -6.66
C THR A 409 21.46 18.11 -5.70
N HIS A 410 22.04 18.94 -4.85
CA HIS A 410 22.90 18.52 -3.75
C HIS A 410 22.33 19.04 -2.43
N VAL A 411 22.16 18.15 -1.45
CA VAL A 411 21.66 18.49 -0.12
C VAL A 411 22.42 17.72 0.94
N SER A 412 22.68 18.37 2.07
CA SER A 412 23.31 17.75 3.23
C SER A 412 22.45 17.96 4.47
N VAL A 413 22.30 16.92 5.27
CA VAL A 413 21.68 16.98 6.59
C VAL A 413 22.67 16.57 7.64
N ARG A 414 22.78 17.34 8.73
CA ARG A 414 23.71 17.08 9.84
C ARG A 414 22.92 16.72 11.08
N PHE A 415 23.30 15.61 11.69
CA PHE A 415 22.80 15.10 12.97
C PHE A 415 23.89 15.35 14.03
N PRO A 416 23.80 16.45 14.79
CA PRO A 416 24.79 16.74 15.81
C PRO A 416 24.61 15.76 16.98
N LYS A 417 25.71 15.23 17.50
CA LYS A 417 25.73 14.35 18.66
C LYS A 417 24.65 13.27 18.60
N VAL A 418 24.75 12.37 17.61
CA VAL A 418 23.74 11.34 17.36
C VAL A 418 23.30 10.68 18.68
N ALA A 419 22.05 10.89 19.06
CA ALA A 419 21.48 10.46 20.34
C ALA A 419 20.94 9.01 20.34
N LEU A 420 21.20 8.23 19.29
CA LEU A 420 20.87 6.81 19.27
C LEU A 420 21.81 6.04 20.20
N LEU A 421 21.25 5.14 21.01
CA LEU A 421 22.01 4.34 21.94
C LEU A 421 22.76 3.19 21.26
N ARG A 422 23.58 2.46 22.04
CA ARG A 422 24.40 1.35 21.53
C ARG A 422 23.59 0.37 20.69
N GLY A 423 24.01 0.14 19.46
CA GLY A 423 23.36 -0.79 18.55
C GLY A 423 23.83 -0.65 17.10
N ARG A 424 23.35 -1.54 16.26
CA ARG A 424 23.55 -1.46 14.81
C ARG A 424 22.26 -0.96 14.17
N TYR A 425 22.40 0.02 13.28
CA TYR A 425 21.30 0.68 12.60
C TYR A 425 21.57 0.77 11.12
N GLY A 426 20.51 0.64 10.30
CA GLY A 426 20.55 0.91 8.87
C GLY A 426 20.27 2.40 8.59
N ILE A 427 20.86 2.93 7.52
CA ILE A 427 20.57 4.27 6.99
C ILE A 427 19.99 4.10 5.60
N SER A 428 18.78 4.62 5.39
CA SER A 428 18.09 4.64 4.11
C SER A 428 17.80 6.08 3.70
N VAL A 429 17.96 6.36 2.40
CA VAL A 429 17.65 7.65 1.79
C VAL A 429 16.51 7.46 0.80
N PHE A 430 15.54 8.38 0.83
CA PHE A 430 14.39 8.40 -0.06
C PHE A 430 14.30 9.72 -0.78
N LEU A 431 14.01 9.67 -2.09
CA LEU A 431 13.57 10.81 -2.87
C LEU A 431 12.05 10.80 -2.94
N LEU A 432 11.42 11.86 -2.46
CA LEU A 432 9.98 11.99 -2.35
C LEU A 432 9.47 13.09 -3.29
N CYS A 433 8.22 12.98 -3.71
CA CYS A 433 7.57 14.07 -4.45
C CYS A 433 7.45 15.34 -3.59
N GLU A 434 7.04 16.46 -4.19
CA GLU A 434 6.89 17.76 -3.54
C GLU A 434 5.94 17.76 -2.33
N ARG A 435 5.05 16.76 -2.24
CA ARG A 435 4.11 16.54 -1.11
C ARG A 435 4.56 15.46 -0.14
N ALA A 436 5.75 14.90 -0.34
CA ALA A 436 6.33 13.79 0.44
C ALA A 436 5.45 12.52 0.52
N ILE A 437 4.61 12.27 -0.50
CA ILE A 437 3.66 11.14 -0.51
C ILE A 437 4.13 10.00 -1.41
N HIS A 438 4.77 10.34 -2.56
CA HIS A 438 5.31 9.35 -3.49
C HIS A 438 6.82 9.26 -3.39
N ILE A 439 7.33 8.04 -3.53
CA ILE A 439 8.76 7.75 -3.57
C ILE A 439 9.19 7.66 -5.03
N TYR A 440 10.11 8.54 -5.45
CA TYR A 440 10.73 8.49 -6.76
C TYR A 440 11.86 7.46 -6.80
N ASP A 441 12.70 7.45 -5.75
CA ASP A 441 13.81 6.52 -5.62
C ASP A 441 14.14 6.30 -4.14
N SER A 442 14.77 5.18 -3.84
CA SER A 442 15.23 4.86 -2.49
C SER A 442 16.47 4.00 -2.51
N ALA A 443 17.34 4.18 -1.54
CA ALA A 443 18.56 3.40 -1.38
C ALA A 443 18.86 3.14 0.10
N ASN A 444 19.19 1.90 0.43
CA ASN A 444 19.88 1.57 1.68
C ASN A 444 21.36 1.89 1.47
N VAL A 445 21.86 2.91 2.16
CA VAL A 445 23.12 3.55 1.79
C VAL A 445 24.28 3.18 2.68
N ALA A 446 24.02 2.85 3.96
CA ALA A 446 25.02 2.40 4.91
C ALA A 446 24.38 1.67 6.10
N GLU A 447 25.21 0.92 6.82
CA GLU A 447 24.96 0.54 8.20
C GLU A 447 25.84 1.38 9.12
N MET A 448 25.38 1.65 10.34
CA MET A 448 26.18 2.29 11.39
C MET A 448 26.19 1.44 12.65
N ASP A 449 27.34 1.41 13.32
CA ASP A 449 27.53 0.72 14.58
C ASP A 449 27.82 1.77 15.66
N LEU A 450 26.87 1.93 16.60
CA LEU A 450 27.01 2.89 17.69
C LEU A 450 27.54 2.19 18.93
N SER A 451 28.66 2.71 19.46
CA SER A 451 29.16 2.43 20.79
C SER A 451 28.64 3.48 21.78
N GLN A 452 28.65 3.16 23.06
CA GLN A 452 28.15 4.03 24.14
C GLN A 452 29.09 3.97 25.32
N LEU A 453 29.36 5.12 25.94
CA LEU A 453 30.16 5.20 27.14
C LEU A 453 29.37 4.94 28.43
N GLY A 454 28.05 5.21 28.41
CA GLY A 454 27.14 4.99 29.52
C GLY A 454 26.53 3.58 29.54
N LEU A 455 25.75 3.28 30.59
CA LEU A 455 25.00 2.04 30.78
C LEU A 455 23.48 2.21 30.49
N GLU A 456 23.10 3.23 29.76
CA GLU A 456 21.70 3.50 29.42
C GLU A 456 21.13 2.41 28.51
N LEU A 457 19.87 2.06 28.79
CA LEU A 457 19.13 1.06 28.03
C LEU A 457 18.04 1.74 27.23
N GLY A 458 17.80 1.27 26.00
CA GLY A 458 16.79 1.80 25.10
C GLY A 458 17.33 2.00 23.69
N VAL A 459 16.69 2.91 22.93
CA VAL A 459 17.04 3.22 21.54
C VAL A 459 17.59 4.64 21.38
N VAL A 460 17.09 5.59 22.18
CA VAL A 460 17.42 7.01 22.09
C VAL A 460 17.77 7.54 23.49
N ALA A 461 18.85 8.32 23.60
CA ALA A 461 19.16 9.10 24.79
C ALA A 461 18.30 10.37 24.82
N LEU A 462 17.55 10.58 25.89
CA LEU A 462 16.76 11.79 26.09
C LEU A 462 17.59 12.86 26.77
N ASN A 463 17.54 14.10 26.27
CA ASN A 463 18.14 15.24 26.96
C ASN A 463 17.49 15.41 28.34
N ARG A 464 18.32 15.47 29.41
CA ARG A 464 17.85 15.53 30.78
C ARG A 464 18.72 16.50 31.59
N HIS A 465 18.10 17.19 32.54
CA HIS A 465 18.74 18.01 33.54
C HIS A 465 18.27 17.57 34.93
N TRP A 466 19.20 17.30 35.82
CA TRP A 466 18.90 16.98 37.21
C TRP A 466 19.03 18.26 38.05
N SER A 467 17.99 18.62 38.80
CA SER A 467 18.07 19.62 39.89
C SER A 467 18.09 18.88 41.22
N VAL A 468 19.13 19.08 42.02
CA VAL A 468 19.30 18.49 43.35
C VAL A 468 19.01 19.53 44.41
#